data_3aab5a8c043035ba678a2e73e6b9bd31
#
_entry.id   3aab5a8c043035ba678a2e73e6b9bd31
#
_cell.length_a   1.000
_cell.length_b   1.000
_cell.length_c   1.000
_cell.angle_alpha   90.00
_cell.angle_beta   90.00
_cell.angle_gamma   90.00
#
_symmetry.space_group_name_H-M   'P 1'
#
loop_
_entity.id
_entity.type
_entity.pdbx_description
1 polymer ?
#
loop_
_entity_poly.entity_id
_entity_poly.type
_entity_poly.pdbx_seq_one_letter_code
_entity_poly.pdbx_strand_id
1 'polypeptide(L)'
;MSEPFIKVEAAMKLIQDRRSIRQYAKDPVPEEHLEMILEAARQAPSGENAQPWRFIVVKDEATRKELGAIAGGGSGRRFTAEYVTKQMQARFESLEDEEKKKAIFEKLTSGRVSAFLADAPVNIVVCGRKDVWDLPYDTSAAIEIMLLMVTALDLGACWVIAPAIDIRDEERLKDLLGVPEEAKVVSIIAVGHPTRPH
;
A
#
# COMPACT_ATOMS: atom_id res chain seq x y z
N MET A 1 29.49 -24.01 14.45
CA MET A 1 28.39 -23.31 13.79
C MET A 1 28.78 -21.84 13.70
N SER A 2 28.79 -21.24 12.51
CA SER A 2 29.04 -19.82 12.34
C SER A 2 27.92 -19.02 13.05
N GLU A 3 28.25 -17.89 13.70
CA GLU A 3 27.22 -16.98 14.21
C GLU A 3 26.28 -16.60 13.09
N PRO A 4 24.95 -16.52 13.35
CA PRO A 4 23.99 -16.11 12.34
C PRO A 4 24.28 -14.66 11.91
N PHE A 5 24.15 -14.39 10.61
CA PHE A 5 24.40 -13.08 10.00
C PHE A 5 23.52 -11.96 10.62
N ILE A 6 22.30 -12.29 11.00
CA ILE A 6 21.40 -11.44 11.79
C ILE A 6 20.92 -12.24 13.00
N LYS A 7 20.84 -11.60 14.16
CA LYS A 7 20.22 -12.23 15.34
C LYS A 7 18.74 -12.47 15.07
N VAL A 8 18.28 -13.68 15.34
CA VAL A 8 16.89 -14.11 15.11
C VAL A 8 15.90 -13.17 15.79
N GLU A 9 16.25 -12.71 17.01
CA GLU A 9 15.42 -11.76 17.78
C GLU A 9 15.22 -10.43 17.04
N ALA A 10 16.27 -9.92 16.38
CA ALA A 10 16.18 -8.67 15.60
C ALA A 10 15.27 -8.84 14.39
N ALA A 11 15.37 -9.96 13.66
CA ALA A 11 14.50 -10.26 12.54
C ALA A 11 13.03 -10.41 12.97
N MET A 12 12.79 -11.15 14.07
CA MET A 12 11.44 -11.32 14.61
C MET A 12 10.85 -10.00 15.10
N LYS A 13 11.65 -9.16 15.76
CA LYS A 13 11.21 -7.85 16.21
C LYS A 13 10.79 -6.96 15.02
N LEU A 14 11.57 -6.91 13.95
CA LEU A 14 11.24 -6.16 12.74
C LEU A 14 9.90 -6.59 12.16
N ILE A 15 9.67 -7.90 12.02
CA ILE A 15 8.41 -8.46 11.52
C ILE A 15 7.24 -8.11 12.44
N GLN A 16 7.46 -8.19 13.75
CA GLN A 16 6.42 -7.91 14.75
C GLN A 16 6.09 -6.42 14.88
N ASP A 17 7.05 -5.53 14.66
CA ASP A 17 6.86 -4.08 14.75
C ASP A 17 6.18 -3.49 13.51
N ARG A 18 6.26 -4.17 12.35
CA ARG A 18 5.61 -3.69 11.14
C ARG A 18 4.10 -3.52 11.32
N ARG A 19 3.60 -2.32 11.04
CA ARG A 19 2.17 -1.97 11.13
C ARG A 19 1.71 -1.21 9.89
N SER A 20 0.42 -1.28 9.61
CA SER A 20 -0.23 -0.46 8.57
C SER A 20 -0.53 0.94 9.12
N ILE A 21 0.33 1.89 8.82
CA ILE A 21 0.24 3.28 9.25
C ILE A 21 -0.55 4.10 8.23
N ARG A 22 -1.50 4.90 8.71
CA ARG A 22 -2.39 5.73 7.89
C ARG A 22 -2.49 7.19 8.37
N GLN A 23 -1.60 7.59 9.27
CA GLN A 23 -1.49 8.97 9.75
C GLN A 23 -0.02 9.36 9.74
N TYR A 24 0.30 10.36 8.96
CA TYR A 24 1.66 10.78 8.69
C TYR A 24 1.90 12.21 9.12
N ALA A 25 3.09 12.49 9.62
CA ALA A 25 3.61 13.85 9.75
C ALA A 25 3.89 14.43 8.35
N LYS A 26 4.03 15.75 8.28
CA LYS A 26 4.32 16.44 7.01
C LYS A 26 5.80 16.44 6.66
N ASP A 27 6.63 15.94 7.54
CA ASP A 27 8.07 15.86 7.34
C ASP A 27 8.39 15.02 6.10
N PRO A 28 9.31 15.48 5.24
CA PRO A 28 9.68 14.75 4.06
C PRO A 28 10.42 13.46 4.42
N VAL A 29 10.23 12.43 3.60
CA VAL A 29 11.05 11.22 3.68
C VAL A 29 12.40 11.50 3.02
N PRO A 30 13.56 11.26 3.70
CA PRO A 30 14.88 11.47 3.12
C PRO A 30 15.07 10.66 1.82
N GLU A 31 15.76 11.23 0.84
CA GLU A 31 15.98 10.58 -0.45
C GLU A 31 16.74 9.27 -0.30
N GLU A 32 17.77 9.25 0.54
CA GLU A 32 18.54 8.04 0.87
C GLU A 32 17.66 6.91 1.42
N HIS A 33 16.63 7.23 2.23
CA HIS A 33 15.69 6.23 2.73
C HIS A 33 14.82 5.67 1.60
N LEU A 34 14.39 6.53 0.66
CA LEU A 34 13.63 6.06 -0.52
C LEU A 34 14.47 5.14 -1.39
N GLU A 35 15.72 5.47 -1.64
CA GLU A 35 16.65 4.61 -2.38
C GLU A 35 16.83 3.26 -1.70
N MET A 36 17.00 3.24 -0.36
CA MET A 36 17.11 1.99 0.41
C MET A 36 15.85 1.14 0.33
N ILE A 37 14.67 1.77 0.40
CA ILE A 37 13.36 1.08 0.30
C ILE A 37 13.20 0.45 -1.08
N LEU A 38 13.52 1.19 -2.15
CA LEU A 38 13.41 0.69 -3.53
C LEU A 38 14.43 -0.41 -3.82
N GLU A 39 15.66 -0.26 -3.33
CA GLU A 39 16.69 -1.29 -3.49
C GLU A 39 16.32 -2.57 -2.74
N ALA A 40 15.81 -2.45 -1.51
CA ALA A 40 15.32 -3.61 -0.77
C ALA A 40 14.20 -4.36 -1.53
N ALA A 41 13.25 -3.63 -2.11
CA ALA A 41 12.20 -4.22 -2.94
C ALA A 41 12.75 -4.98 -4.15
N ARG A 42 13.83 -4.49 -4.77
CA ARG A 42 14.50 -5.15 -5.92
C ARG A 42 15.20 -6.46 -5.55
N GLN A 43 15.50 -6.70 -4.27
CA GLN A 43 16.08 -7.95 -3.79
C GLN A 43 15.04 -9.08 -3.60
N ALA A 44 13.77 -8.80 -3.86
CA ALA A 44 12.72 -9.80 -3.78
C ALA A 44 12.95 -10.94 -4.80
N PRO A 45 12.54 -12.19 -4.48
CA PRO A 45 12.50 -13.25 -5.46
C PRO A 45 11.40 -12.99 -6.50
N SER A 46 11.58 -13.49 -7.71
CA SER A 46 10.56 -13.50 -8.75
C SER A 46 10.62 -14.77 -9.58
N GLY A 47 9.50 -15.19 -10.15
CA GLY A 47 9.44 -16.33 -11.06
C GLY A 47 10.44 -16.18 -12.19
N GLU A 48 11.28 -17.21 -12.42
CA GLU A 48 12.34 -17.19 -13.45
C GLU A 48 13.29 -15.99 -13.39
N ASN A 49 13.37 -15.32 -12.25
CA ASN A 49 14.08 -14.05 -12.07
C ASN A 49 13.62 -12.95 -13.03
N ALA A 50 12.35 -12.94 -13.39
CA ALA A 50 11.76 -12.02 -14.35
C ALA A 50 11.79 -10.55 -13.89
N GLN A 51 11.78 -10.29 -12.59
CA GLN A 51 11.81 -8.96 -11.97
C GLN A 51 10.86 -7.96 -12.67
N PRO A 52 9.57 -8.30 -12.76
CA PRO A 52 8.62 -7.62 -13.65
C PRO A 52 8.20 -6.23 -13.15
N TRP A 53 8.53 -5.90 -11.91
CA TRP A 53 8.12 -4.68 -11.23
C TRP A 53 8.75 -3.41 -11.79
N ARG A 54 7.99 -2.33 -11.66
CA ARG A 54 8.42 -0.94 -11.80
C ARG A 54 7.84 -0.15 -10.63
N PHE A 55 8.60 0.81 -10.13
CA PHE A 55 8.21 1.66 -9.01
C PHE A 55 8.16 3.11 -9.48
N ILE A 56 7.03 3.77 -9.22
CA ILE A 56 6.85 5.20 -9.49
C ILE A 56 6.74 5.90 -8.13
N VAL A 57 7.67 6.79 -7.85
CA VAL A 57 7.69 7.57 -6.59
C VAL A 57 6.96 8.88 -6.80
N VAL A 58 5.85 9.05 -6.10
CA VAL A 58 4.97 10.23 -6.18
C VAL A 58 5.18 11.10 -4.96
N LYS A 59 5.79 12.27 -5.12
CA LYS A 59 6.03 13.28 -4.08
C LYS A 59 5.23 14.56 -4.29
N ASP A 60 4.88 14.88 -5.54
CA ASP A 60 4.12 16.06 -5.89
C ASP A 60 2.76 16.09 -5.19
N GLU A 61 2.45 17.20 -4.52
CA GLU A 61 1.23 17.34 -3.70
C GLU A 61 -0.06 17.22 -4.54
N ALA A 62 -0.10 17.82 -5.73
CA ALA A 62 -1.29 17.78 -6.59
C ALA A 62 -1.55 16.34 -7.06
N THR A 63 -0.51 15.64 -7.49
CA THR A 63 -0.57 14.23 -7.91
C THR A 63 -0.99 13.32 -6.76
N ARG A 64 -0.45 13.53 -5.54
CA ARG A 64 -0.85 12.75 -4.35
C ARG A 64 -2.33 12.98 -3.97
N LYS A 65 -2.84 14.19 -4.10
CA LYS A 65 -4.26 14.49 -3.86
C LYS A 65 -5.16 13.76 -4.85
N GLU A 66 -4.83 13.79 -6.15
CA GLU A 66 -5.61 13.08 -7.16
C GLU A 66 -5.54 11.55 -6.96
N LEU A 67 -4.36 11.02 -6.65
CA LEU A 67 -4.16 9.62 -6.31
C LEU A 67 -5.00 9.21 -5.09
N GLY A 68 -5.04 10.04 -4.05
CA GLY A 68 -5.88 9.84 -2.86
C GLY A 68 -7.38 9.85 -3.19
N ALA A 69 -7.82 10.73 -4.12
CA ALA A 69 -9.21 10.79 -4.55
C ALA A 69 -9.62 9.52 -5.34
N ILE A 70 -8.76 9.06 -6.27
CA ILE A 70 -8.98 7.81 -7.01
C ILE A 70 -9.08 6.63 -6.03
N ALA A 71 -8.11 6.49 -5.13
CA ALA A 71 -8.05 5.40 -4.16
C ALA A 71 -9.23 5.42 -3.17
N GLY A 72 -9.65 6.61 -2.75
CA GLY A 72 -10.82 6.80 -1.89
C GLY A 72 -12.09 6.29 -2.55
N GLY A 73 -12.34 6.68 -3.79
CA GLY A 73 -13.48 6.21 -4.57
C GLY A 73 -13.48 4.69 -4.77
N GLY A 74 -12.34 4.12 -5.14
CA GLY A 74 -12.15 2.68 -5.30
C GLY A 74 -12.42 1.89 -4.02
N SER A 75 -11.90 2.39 -2.89
CA SER A 75 -12.12 1.76 -1.58
C SER A 75 -13.59 1.76 -1.16
N GLY A 76 -14.31 2.85 -1.39
CA GLY A 76 -15.74 2.94 -1.08
C GLY A 76 -16.57 1.96 -1.91
N ARG A 77 -16.32 1.90 -3.23
CA ARG A 77 -17.00 0.94 -4.13
C ARG A 77 -16.71 -0.51 -3.78
N ARG A 78 -15.44 -0.83 -3.50
CA ARG A 78 -15.04 -2.16 -3.08
C ARG A 78 -15.77 -2.58 -1.81
N PHE A 79 -15.76 -1.74 -0.78
CA PHE A 79 -16.46 -2.04 0.47
C PHE A 79 -17.95 -2.26 0.23
N THR A 80 -18.61 -1.40 -0.58
CA THR A 80 -20.03 -1.56 -0.91
C THR A 80 -20.31 -2.91 -1.58
N ALA A 81 -19.44 -3.35 -2.49
CA ALA A 81 -19.56 -4.67 -3.12
C ALA A 81 -19.31 -5.82 -2.12
N GLU A 82 -18.33 -5.69 -1.24
CA GLU A 82 -18.03 -6.70 -0.21
C GLU A 82 -19.10 -6.78 0.86
N TYR A 83 -19.82 -5.70 1.15
CA TYR A 83 -20.88 -5.65 2.18
C TYR A 83 -22.04 -6.61 1.89
N VAL A 84 -22.30 -6.93 0.61
CA VAL A 84 -23.33 -7.92 0.25
C VAL A 84 -22.89 -9.37 0.56
N THR A 85 -21.64 -9.60 0.93
CA THR A 85 -21.17 -10.93 1.30
C THR A 85 -21.59 -11.29 2.73
N LYS A 86 -21.96 -12.55 2.95
CA LYS A 86 -22.34 -13.06 4.27
C LYS A 86 -21.25 -12.82 5.34
N GLN A 87 -19.99 -12.91 4.94
CA GLN A 87 -18.86 -12.70 5.87
C GLN A 87 -18.81 -11.26 6.37
N MET A 88 -19.01 -10.28 5.49
CA MET A 88 -19.00 -8.87 5.88
C MET A 88 -20.23 -8.52 6.71
N GLN A 89 -21.40 -9.03 6.34
CA GLN A 89 -22.63 -8.87 7.12
C GLN A 89 -22.47 -9.42 8.53
N ALA A 90 -21.95 -10.65 8.69
CA ALA A 90 -21.72 -11.25 10.01
C ALA A 90 -20.76 -10.39 10.88
N ARG A 91 -19.73 -9.78 10.28
CA ARG A 91 -18.84 -8.86 11.00
C ARG A 91 -19.56 -7.60 11.47
N PHE A 92 -20.51 -7.08 10.68
CA PHE A 92 -21.33 -5.93 11.09
C PHE A 92 -22.36 -6.31 12.14
N GLU A 93 -23.00 -7.47 12.03
CA GLU A 93 -23.96 -7.98 13.00
C GLU A 93 -23.33 -8.21 14.38
N SER A 94 -22.03 -8.55 14.43
CA SER A 94 -21.32 -8.71 15.71
C SER A 94 -21.04 -7.39 16.46
N LEU A 95 -21.32 -6.24 15.85
CA LEU A 95 -21.23 -4.94 16.51
C LEU A 95 -22.57 -4.69 17.24
N GLU A 96 -22.53 -4.59 18.56
CA GLU A 96 -23.73 -4.38 19.39
C GLU A 96 -24.23 -2.93 19.37
N ASP A 97 -23.33 -1.96 19.14
CA ASP A 97 -23.60 -0.52 19.15
C ASP A 97 -24.03 -0.04 17.76
N GLU A 98 -25.32 0.28 17.60
CA GLU A 98 -25.91 0.71 16.32
C GLU A 98 -25.35 2.07 15.83
N GLU A 99 -25.06 3.02 16.71
CA GLU A 99 -24.45 4.30 16.33
C GLU A 99 -23.03 4.09 15.80
N LYS A 100 -22.28 3.25 16.48
CA LYS A 100 -20.94 2.87 16.06
C LYS A 100 -20.96 2.09 14.72
N LYS A 101 -21.92 1.18 14.57
CA LYS A 101 -22.15 0.43 13.33
C LYS A 101 -22.39 1.37 12.15
N LYS A 102 -23.31 2.34 12.32
CA LYS A 102 -23.62 3.35 11.32
C LYS A 102 -22.39 4.20 10.97
N ALA A 103 -21.68 4.70 11.97
CA ALA A 103 -20.46 5.51 11.77
C ALA A 103 -19.37 4.75 11.03
N ILE A 104 -19.17 3.46 11.34
CA ILE A 104 -18.22 2.60 10.63
C ILE A 104 -18.67 2.41 9.18
N PHE A 105 -19.94 2.11 8.93
CA PHE A 105 -20.47 1.93 7.58
C PHE A 105 -20.28 3.20 6.73
N GLU A 106 -20.67 4.36 7.25
CA GLU A 106 -20.47 5.64 6.59
C GLU A 106 -18.98 5.92 6.28
N LYS A 107 -18.11 5.62 7.24
CA LYS A 107 -16.65 5.78 7.04
C LYS A 107 -16.14 4.89 5.91
N LEU A 108 -16.56 3.63 5.86
CA LEU A 108 -16.11 2.66 4.89
C LEU A 108 -16.64 2.93 3.48
N THR A 109 -17.91 3.36 3.36
CA THR A 109 -18.55 3.67 2.07
C THR A 109 -18.17 5.05 1.52
N SER A 110 -17.76 5.99 2.38
CA SER A 110 -17.37 7.35 1.97
C SER A 110 -16.05 7.45 1.20
N GLY A 111 -15.30 6.35 1.07
CA GLY A 111 -13.98 6.36 0.45
C GLY A 111 -12.85 6.94 1.33
N ARG A 112 -13.17 7.48 2.50
CA ARG A 112 -12.16 8.07 3.42
C ARG A 112 -11.11 7.09 3.93
N VAL A 113 -11.35 5.79 3.78
CA VAL A 113 -10.43 4.73 4.25
C VAL A 113 -9.07 4.78 3.57
N SER A 114 -9.02 5.16 2.28
CA SER A 114 -7.78 5.27 1.50
C SER A 114 -7.41 6.72 1.14
N ALA A 115 -8.19 7.72 1.58
CA ALA A 115 -7.90 9.13 1.33
C ALA A 115 -6.58 9.59 1.98
N PHE A 116 -6.07 8.87 2.99
CA PHE A 116 -4.78 9.16 3.63
C PHE A 116 -3.58 9.12 2.66
N LEU A 117 -3.73 8.54 1.46
CA LEU A 117 -2.71 8.59 0.42
C LEU A 117 -2.41 10.05 -0.01
N ALA A 118 -3.40 10.95 0.06
CA ALA A 118 -3.18 12.37 -0.19
C ALA A 118 -2.30 13.03 0.88
N ASP A 119 -2.38 12.54 2.13
CA ASP A 119 -1.66 13.10 3.28
C ASP A 119 -0.25 12.53 3.44
N ALA A 120 0.00 11.34 2.92
CA ALA A 120 1.31 10.70 2.98
C ALA A 120 2.34 11.55 2.18
N PRO A 121 3.52 11.87 2.73
CA PRO A 121 4.53 12.66 2.03
C PRO A 121 5.03 11.99 0.74
N VAL A 122 4.99 10.66 0.69
CA VAL A 122 5.38 9.87 -0.49
C VAL A 122 4.39 8.74 -0.72
N ASN A 123 4.06 8.49 -1.99
CA ASN A 123 3.41 7.25 -2.41
C ASN A 123 4.31 6.54 -3.43
N ILE A 124 4.51 5.24 -3.26
CA ILE A 124 5.21 4.38 -4.21
C ILE A 124 4.15 3.54 -4.93
N VAL A 125 3.96 3.82 -6.22
CA VAL A 125 3.05 3.04 -7.06
C VAL A 125 3.82 1.88 -7.65
N VAL A 126 3.32 0.68 -7.41
CA VAL A 126 3.92 -0.56 -7.91
C VAL A 126 3.15 -1.00 -9.15
N CYS A 127 3.85 -1.12 -10.24
CA CYS A 127 3.32 -1.60 -11.51
C CYS A 127 4.29 -2.59 -12.16
N GLY A 128 3.88 -3.23 -13.23
CA GLY A 128 4.73 -4.16 -13.97
C GLY A 128 4.08 -4.66 -15.25
N ARG A 129 4.79 -5.49 -15.99
CA ARG A 129 4.35 -6.01 -17.30
C ARG A 129 3.12 -6.91 -17.18
N LYS A 130 2.08 -6.62 -17.95
CA LYS A 130 0.83 -7.39 -17.98
C LYS A 130 1.01 -8.84 -18.44
N ASP A 131 2.01 -9.13 -19.27
CA ASP A 131 2.28 -10.44 -19.87
C ASP A 131 3.00 -11.42 -18.92
N VAL A 132 3.39 -10.97 -17.72
CA VAL A 132 3.98 -11.82 -16.70
C VAL A 132 2.89 -12.38 -15.78
N TRP A 133 2.66 -13.69 -15.83
CA TRP A 133 1.62 -14.38 -15.06
C TRP A 133 1.78 -14.19 -13.55
N ASP A 134 3.02 -14.24 -13.07
CA ASP A 134 3.35 -14.18 -11.65
C ASP A 134 3.46 -12.72 -11.12
N LEU A 135 3.16 -11.72 -11.96
CA LEU A 135 3.28 -10.31 -11.59
C LEU A 135 2.66 -9.97 -10.22
N PRO A 136 1.44 -10.40 -9.86
CA PRO A 136 0.88 -10.09 -8.54
C PRO A 136 1.65 -10.74 -7.38
N TYR A 137 2.17 -11.94 -7.58
CA TYR A 137 2.94 -12.67 -6.56
C TYR A 137 4.32 -12.07 -6.38
N ASP A 138 5.04 -11.87 -7.48
CA ASP A 138 6.38 -11.27 -7.50
C ASP A 138 6.36 -9.88 -6.87
N THR A 139 5.40 -9.04 -7.28
CA THR A 139 5.24 -7.70 -6.71
C THR A 139 4.83 -7.73 -5.24
N SER A 140 4.05 -8.71 -4.79
CA SER A 140 3.71 -8.88 -3.39
C SER A 140 4.94 -9.19 -2.53
N ALA A 141 5.85 -10.03 -3.04
CA ALA A 141 7.12 -10.31 -2.36
C ALA A 141 7.98 -9.03 -2.25
N ALA A 142 8.09 -8.27 -3.33
CA ALA A 142 8.83 -7.00 -3.34
C ALA A 142 8.22 -5.98 -2.37
N ILE A 143 6.89 -5.88 -2.32
CA ILE A 143 6.17 -4.98 -1.41
C ILE A 143 6.41 -5.36 0.05
N GLU A 144 6.35 -6.63 0.42
CA GLU A 144 6.57 -7.02 1.82
C GLU A 144 8.00 -6.69 2.27
N ILE A 145 9.02 -6.93 1.42
CA ILE A 145 10.40 -6.52 1.71
C ILE A 145 10.49 -4.98 1.85
N MET A 146 9.81 -4.24 0.98
CA MET A 146 9.70 -2.77 1.07
C MET A 146 9.11 -2.34 2.42
N LEU A 147 8.02 -2.96 2.87
CA LEU A 147 7.37 -2.64 4.15
C LEU A 147 8.27 -2.93 5.36
N LEU A 148 9.05 -4.00 5.31
CA LEU A 148 10.04 -4.33 6.34
C LEU A 148 11.17 -3.29 6.37
N MET A 149 11.66 -2.85 5.19
CA MET A 149 12.68 -1.81 5.12
C MET A 149 12.17 -0.47 5.65
N VAL A 150 10.93 -0.08 5.31
CA VAL A 150 10.27 1.11 5.87
C VAL A 150 10.24 1.05 7.40
N THR A 151 9.91 -0.11 7.98
CA THR A 151 9.89 -0.32 9.43
C THR A 151 11.30 -0.23 10.03
N ALA A 152 12.31 -0.78 9.36
CA ALA A 152 13.72 -0.71 9.80
C ALA A 152 14.28 0.72 9.80
N LEU A 153 13.69 1.61 9.01
CA LEU A 153 14.04 3.04 8.92
C LEU A 153 13.22 3.93 9.86
N ASP A 154 12.47 3.35 10.80
CA ASP A 154 11.56 4.06 11.72
C ASP A 154 10.48 4.89 10.98
N LEU A 155 10.15 4.49 9.75
CA LEU A 155 9.07 5.05 8.95
C LEU A 155 7.81 4.19 9.07
N GLY A 156 6.67 4.79 8.70
CA GLY A 156 5.39 4.09 8.59
C GLY A 156 4.98 3.88 7.15
N ALA A 157 4.34 2.75 6.86
CA ALA A 157 3.76 2.50 5.54
C ALA A 157 2.37 1.87 5.63
N CYS A 158 1.62 2.00 4.53
CA CYS A 158 0.38 1.26 4.33
C CYS A 158 0.26 0.80 2.87
N TRP A 159 0.06 -0.48 2.67
CA TRP A 159 -0.20 -1.10 1.38
C TRP A 159 -1.69 -0.97 1.01
N VAL A 160 -1.98 -0.42 -0.17
CA VAL A 160 -3.33 -0.15 -0.69
C VAL A 160 -3.49 -0.76 -2.08
N ILE A 161 -4.45 -1.67 -2.23
CA ILE A 161 -4.73 -2.36 -3.50
C ILE A 161 -6.04 -1.89 -4.16
N ALA A 162 -6.92 -1.24 -3.42
CA ALA A 162 -8.27 -0.91 -3.89
C ALA A 162 -8.32 -0.20 -5.26
N PRO A 163 -7.49 0.81 -5.56
CA PRO A 163 -7.53 1.49 -6.84
C PRO A 163 -6.95 0.68 -8.01
N ALA A 164 -6.26 -0.43 -7.73
CA ALA A 164 -5.71 -1.31 -8.77
C ALA A 164 -6.64 -2.49 -9.11
N ILE A 165 -7.75 -2.66 -8.41
CA ILE A 165 -8.72 -3.75 -8.61
C ILE A 165 -9.84 -3.34 -9.57
N ASP A 166 -10.30 -2.08 -9.51
CA ASP A 166 -11.32 -1.54 -10.40
C ASP A 166 -10.62 -1.00 -11.66
N ILE A 167 -10.93 -1.55 -12.81
CA ILE A 167 -10.32 -1.16 -14.10
C ILE A 167 -10.44 0.34 -14.38
N ARG A 168 -11.55 0.96 -13.95
CA ARG A 168 -11.77 2.42 -14.15
C ARG A 168 -10.78 3.25 -13.35
N ASP A 169 -10.42 2.79 -12.15
CA ASP A 169 -9.45 3.47 -11.31
C ASP A 169 -8.03 3.17 -11.77
N GLU A 170 -7.77 1.94 -12.22
CA GLU A 170 -6.49 1.58 -12.80
C GLU A 170 -6.17 2.44 -14.03
N GLU A 171 -7.13 2.62 -14.96
CA GLU A 171 -6.94 3.49 -16.13
C GLU A 171 -6.69 4.96 -15.72
N ARG A 172 -7.46 5.50 -14.77
CA ARG A 172 -7.20 6.85 -14.24
C ARG A 172 -5.82 6.99 -13.60
N LEU A 173 -5.32 5.96 -12.91
CA LEU A 173 -3.97 5.95 -12.36
C LEU A 173 -2.91 5.92 -13.47
N LYS A 174 -3.15 5.16 -14.53
CA LYS A 174 -2.25 5.11 -15.69
C LYS A 174 -2.16 6.47 -16.37
N ASP A 175 -3.30 7.11 -16.63
CA ASP A 175 -3.36 8.44 -17.22
C ASP A 175 -2.63 9.47 -16.34
N LEU A 176 -2.89 9.46 -15.03
CA LEU A 176 -2.30 10.39 -14.08
C LEU A 176 -0.77 10.26 -14.01
N LEU A 177 -0.25 9.03 -14.10
CA LEU A 177 1.16 8.72 -13.85
C LEU A 177 1.96 8.42 -15.12
N GLY A 178 1.33 8.45 -16.29
CA GLY A 178 1.97 8.10 -17.56
C GLY A 178 2.38 6.62 -17.64
N VAL A 179 1.61 5.71 -17.01
CA VAL A 179 1.90 4.27 -17.05
C VAL A 179 1.46 3.72 -18.41
N PRO A 180 2.37 3.06 -19.16
CA PRO A 180 2.07 2.58 -20.50
C PRO A 180 1.02 1.45 -20.48
N GLU A 181 0.33 1.28 -21.63
CA GLU A 181 -0.79 0.33 -21.77
C GLU A 181 -0.38 -1.14 -21.50
N GLU A 182 0.84 -1.52 -21.84
CA GLU A 182 1.42 -2.85 -21.61
C GLU A 182 1.76 -3.13 -20.14
N ALA A 183 1.67 -2.12 -19.27
CA ALA A 183 1.84 -2.28 -17.84
C ALA A 183 0.51 -2.31 -17.09
N LYS A 184 0.52 -2.96 -15.94
CA LYS A 184 -0.57 -3.03 -14.97
C LYS A 184 -0.14 -2.35 -13.67
N VAL A 185 -1.03 -1.54 -13.10
CA VAL A 185 -0.87 -1.04 -11.73
C VAL A 185 -1.32 -2.13 -10.76
N VAL A 186 -0.44 -2.51 -9.83
CA VAL A 186 -0.72 -3.59 -8.86
C VAL A 186 -1.17 -3.03 -7.52
N SER A 187 -0.49 -1.98 -7.04
CA SER A 187 -0.81 -1.39 -5.73
C SER A 187 -0.14 -0.04 -5.51
N ILE A 188 -0.47 0.59 -4.39
CA ILE A 188 0.13 1.83 -3.91
C ILE A 188 0.59 1.64 -2.48
N ILE A 189 1.80 2.10 -2.16
CA ILE A 189 2.37 2.09 -0.82
C ILE A 189 2.53 3.53 -0.36
N ALA A 190 1.75 3.93 0.65
CA ALA A 190 1.97 5.21 1.34
C ALA A 190 3.17 5.07 2.28
N VAL A 191 4.06 6.06 2.29
CA VAL A 191 5.27 6.08 3.15
C VAL A 191 5.41 7.46 3.78
N GLY A 192 5.78 7.51 5.07
CA GLY A 192 6.06 8.76 5.79
C GLY A 192 6.37 8.52 7.25
N HIS A 193 6.66 9.59 7.97
CA HIS A 193 6.87 9.53 9.42
C HIS A 193 5.53 9.34 10.13
N PRO A 194 5.36 8.33 11.01
CA PRO A 194 4.11 8.12 11.74
C PRO A 194 3.90 9.25 12.76
N THR A 195 2.65 9.70 12.92
CA THR A 195 2.31 10.73 13.92
C THR A 195 2.26 10.22 15.35
N ARG A 196 2.28 8.89 15.53
CA ARG A 196 2.31 8.22 16.84
C ARG A 196 3.35 7.12 16.81
N PRO A 197 4.09 6.90 17.90
CA PRO A 197 4.98 5.75 18.00
C PRO A 197 4.21 4.44 17.86
N HIS A 198 4.88 3.41 17.36
CA HIS A 198 4.36 2.06 17.15
C HIS A 198 4.13 1.32 18.46
#